data_d39e2c9f9fc0d29e5947bda3ea4de1fe
#
_entry.id   d39e2c9f9fc0d29e5947bda3ea4de1fe
#
_cell.length_a   1.000
_cell.length_b   1.000
_cell.length_c   1.000
_cell.angle_alpha   90.00
_cell.angle_beta   90.00
_cell.angle_gamma   90.00
#
_symmetry.space_group_name_H-M   'P 1'
#
loop_
_entity.id
_entity.type
_entity.pdbx_description
1 polymer ?
#
loop_
_entity_poly.entity_id
_entity_poly.type
_entity_poly.pdbx_seq_one_letter_code
_entity_poly.pdbx_strand_id
1 'polypeptide(L)'
;MRLLIKLLSSAALLSCAAPAMPQGESLTERGSLLQVVEPNADDRALRMTPVVRAVQRAADSVVSIYLQNQLARRKPVTEGQGSGVILDDSGLVITNWHVIAPVLLGERSGRSYGVLVKLRDGREREARVLSSTPTRDLALLQLKLQGDERVEPIEIGRSSDLMIGETVIAIGNPQGQANTVTSGVLSASGRSIQVRAPDGVVREYEDLLQTDAAINQGNSGGALLDITGRLVGINNAMSAGAENIGFAIPMDIVRIEFQRQLLQSTSFVASGDAAWLGLEVADRDGDVVVDKVTQGGPAQRAGVRRGDLLRRLGDQPVQTSIDYLRRFFVLEEGEPVTLTLERGGRSLRAEARPISRAAGEILTSLGLQLDEVDVETNQRLVRRATYAFYRGSGLRRVALFPATLRVTEVISGSPADEIGIEGDDLIIGVVMRGRFGQRELPLHSKTDLARLCQEQRGDELKVVVLRGERDLVGTIPLTK
;
A
#
# COMPACT_ATOMS: atom_id res chain seq x y z
N MET A 1 -4.75 75.13 24.95
CA MET A 1 -4.76 75.87 26.23
C MET A 1 -3.96 75.07 27.21
N ARG A 2 -2.67 75.36 27.29
CA ARG A 2 -1.87 75.72 28.50
C ARG A 2 -2.07 74.71 29.66
N LEU A 3 -1.02 73.95 30.18
CA LEU A 3 0.05 74.53 30.98
C LEU A 3 1.25 73.55 31.11
N LEU A 4 2.43 74.08 30.88
CA LEU A 4 3.72 73.54 31.33
C LEU A 4 3.82 73.58 32.86
N ILE A 5 4.45 72.54 33.48
CA ILE A 5 5.25 72.74 34.68
C ILE A 5 6.53 71.94 34.59
N LYS A 6 7.64 72.62 34.47
CA LYS A 6 9.00 72.16 34.76
C LYS A 6 9.18 72.10 36.27
N LEU A 7 9.78 71.08 36.79
CA LEU A 7 10.48 71.09 38.08
C LEU A 7 11.77 70.30 37.94
N LEU A 8 12.85 71.06 37.94
CA LEU A 8 14.21 70.61 38.23
C LEU A 8 14.31 70.32 39.72
N SER A 9 14.88 69.15 40.09
CA SER A 9 15.57 69.09 41.38
C SER A 9 16.65 68.02 41.30
N SER A 10 17.85 68.50 41.56
CA SER A 10 19.10 67.78 41.74
C SER A 10 18.94 66.70 42.79
N ALA A 11 19.35 65.49 42.47
CA ALA A 11 19.60 64.45 43.48
C ALA A 11 21.07 63.93 43.32
N ALA A 12 21.75 64.10 44.38
CA ALA A 12 23.13 63.75 44.58
C ALA A 12 23.32 62.22 44.39
N LEU A 13 24.31 61.89 43.61
CA LEU A 13 24.86 60.49 43.49
C LEU A 13 25.55 60.14 44.82
N LEU A 14 24.89 59.41 45.70
CA LEU A 14 25.54 58.66 46.74
C LEU A 14 25.98 57.30 46.07
N SER A 15 27.26 57.21 45.81
CA SER A 15 27.94 55.97 45.47
C SER A 15 27.94 55.06 46.71
N CYS A 16 26.94 54.23 46.88
CA CYS A 16 27.03 53.04 47.73
C CYS A 16 27.77 51.96 46.94
N ALA A 17 29.07 51.82 47.26
CA ALA A 17 29.80 50.61 46.86
C ALA A 17 29.10 49.41 47.52
N ALA A 18 28.36 48.64 46.73
CA ALA A 18 27.90 47.32 47.14
C ALA A 18 29.14 46.45 47.44
N PRO A 19 29.17 45.74 48.56
CA PRO A 19 30.20 44.77 48.80
C PRO A 19 30.25 43.78 47.66
N ALA A 20 31.42 43.54 47.10
CA ALA A 20 31.65 42.55 46.10
C ALA A 20 31.10 41.22 46.65
N MET A 21 30.01 40.72 46.07
CA MET A 21 29.60 39.35 46.28
C MET A 21 30.79 38.45 45.95
N PRO A 22 31.14 37.48 46.79
CA PRO A 22 32.11 36.50 46.40
C PRO A 22 31.63 35.89 45.07
N GLN A 23 32.50 35.81 44.11
CA GLN A 23 32.19 35.17 42.82
C GLN A 23 31.73 33.77 43.20
N GLY A 24 30.42 33.54 43.08
CA GLY A 24 29.81 32.30 43.47
C GLY A 24 30.43 31.19 42.65
N GLU A 25 30.99 30.24 43.33
CA GLU A 25 31.18 28.87 42.81
C GLU A 25 29.97 28.51 41.97
N SER A 26 30.21 28.13 40.72
CA SER A 26 29.10 27.75 39.84
C SER A 26 28.25 26.68 40.54
N LEU A 27 26.95 26.68 40.33
CA LEU A 27 26.02 25.68 40.92
C LEU A 27 26.45 24.22 40.61
N THR A 28 27.41 24.05 39.73
CA THR A 28 28.08 22.79 39.39
C THR A 28 29.09 22.30 40.43
N GLU A 29 29.58 23.16 41.39
CA GLU A 29 30.52 22.77 42.42
C GLU A 29 29.91 22.41 43.80
N ARG A 30 28.66 22.78 44.04
CA ARG A 30 27.92 22.24 45.18
C ARG A 30 27.36 20.88 44.75
N GLY A 31 27.84 19.79 45.36
CA GLY A 31 27.41 18.45 45.08
C GLY A 31 25.89 18.36 44.84
N SER A 32 25.50 18.28 43.60
CA SER A 32 24.11 18.19 43.18
C SER A 32 23.56 16.90 43.74
N LEU A 33 22.40 16.98 44.41
CA LEU A 33 21.63 15.80 44.81
C LEU A 33 21.30 14.89 43.60
N LEU A 34 21.53 15.40 42.38
CA LEU A 34 21.25 14.75 41.08
C LEU A 34 22.56 14.66 40.27
N GLN A 35 23.63 14.10 40.82
CA GLN A 35 24.83 13.82 40.07
C GLN A 35 24.55 12.76 38.99
N VAL A 36 24.69 13.14 37.73
CA VAL A 36 24.66 12.20 36.60
C VAL A 36 26.02 11.52 36.56
N VAL A 37 26.05 10.22 36.79
CA VAL A 37 27.22 9.40 36.55
C VAL A 37 27.25 9.02 35.07
N GLU A 38 28.23 9.49 34.35
CA GLU A 38 28.42 9.11 32.95
C GLU A 38 28.82 7.62 32.84
N PRO A 39 28.07 6.83 32.04
CA PRO A 39 28.34 5.41 31.92
C PRO A 39 29.71 5.16 31.25
N ASN A 40 30.54 4.35 31.83
CA ASN A 40 31.79 3.92 31.25
C ASN A 40 31.55 2.82 30.17
N ALA A 41 32.61 2.40 29.48
CA ALA A 41 32.52 1.39 28.42
C ALA A 41 32.02 0.04 28.91
N ASP A 42 32.37 -0.36 30.15
CA ASP A 42 31.97 -1.63 30.76
C ASP A 42 30.48 -1.60 31.13
N ASP A 43 29.97 -0.48 31.65
CA ASP A 43 28.54 -0.28 31.90
C ASP A 43 27.72 -0.40 30.61
N ARG A 44 28.23 0.15 29.52
CA ARG A 44 27.59 0.06 28.19
C ARG A 44 27.57 -1.38 27.68
N ALA A 45 28.69 -2.11 27.85
CA ALA A 45 28.80 -3.51 27.46
C ALA A 45 27.81 -4.40 28.23
N LEU A 46 27.68 -4.21 29.56
CA LEU A 46 26.70 -4.92 30.40
C LEU A 46 25.24 -4.66 29.97
N ARG A 47 24.93 -3.44 29.56
CA ARG A 47 23.59 -3.07 29.10
C ARG A 47 23.26 -3.56 27.68
N MET A 48 24.25 -3.99 26.91
CA MET A 48 24.10 -4.54 25.57
C MET A 48 23.62 -6.00 25.63
N THR A 49 22.40 -6.20 26.09
CA THR A 49 21.74 -7.52 26.15
C THR A 49 21.44 -8.09 24.77
N PRO A 50 21.14 -9.39 24.63
CA PRO A 50 20.66 -9.95 23.36
C PRO A 50 19.44 -9.22 22.80
N VAL A 51 18.48 -8.84 23.65
CA VAL A 51 17.29 -8.06 23.26
C VAL A 51 17.69 -6.71 22.65
N VAL A 52 18.62 -5.97 23.30
CA VAL A 52 19.09 -4.67 22.77
C VAL A 52 19.75 -4.84 21.39
N ARG A 53 20.57 -5.89 21.22
CA ARG A 53 21.20 -6.18 19.91
C ARG A 53 20.18 -6.55 18.83
N ALA A 54 19.20 -7.36 19.16
CA ALA A 54 18.12 -7.74 18.25
C ALA A 54 17.33 -6.52 17.79
N VAL A 55 16.96 -5.63 18.73
CA VAL A 55 16.26 -4.38 18.43
C VAL A 55 17.10 -3.47 17.54
N GLN A 56 18.38 -3.27 17.84
CA GLN A 56 19.27 -2.43 17.04
C GLN A 56 19.40 -2.92 15.60
N ARG A 57 19.39 -4.24 15.38
CA ARG A 57 19.47 -4.86 14.06
C ARG A 57 18.22 -4.64 13.23
N ALA A 58 17.04 -4.73 13.84
CA ALA A 58 15.77 -4.73 13.13
C ALA A 58 15.05 -3.38 13.10
N ALA A 59 15.44 -2.43 13.95
CA ALA A 59 14.67 -1.23 14.19
C ALA A 59 14.49 -0.32 12.96
N ASP A 60 15.48 -0.28 12.06
CA ASP A 60 15.44 0.55 10.84
C ASP A 60 14.50 -0.03 9.77
N SER A 61 14.20 -1.32 9.88
CA SER A 61 13.28 -2.02 8.98
C SER A 61 11.81 -1.97 9.44
N VAL A 62 11.52 -1.39 10.63
CA VAL A 62 10.14 -1.25 11.13
C VAL A 62 9.67 0.18 10.97
N VAL A 63 8.52 0.35 10.33
CA VAL A 63 7.97 1.65 9.92
C VAL A 63 6.61 1.92 10.55
N SER A 64 6.24 3.22 10.63
CA SER A 64 4.88 3.64 10.96
C SER A 64 4.05 3.79 9.70
N ILE A 65 2.79 3.38 9.75
CA ILE A 65 1.83 3.55 8.67
C ILE A 65 0.72 4.48 9.14
N TYR A 66 0.44 5.51 8.36
CA TYR A 66 -0.62 6.49 8.59
C TYR A 66 -1.57 6.52 7.41
N LEU A 67 -2.87 6.59 7.71
CA LEU A 67 -3.90 6.80 6.71
C LEU A 67 -4.33 8.26 6.73
N GLN A 68 -4.20 8.93 5.58
CA GLN A 68 -4.52 10.33 5.42
C GLN A 68 -5.77 10.50 4.57
N ASN A 69 -6.78 11.17 5.11
CA ASN A 69 -7.97 11.52 4.36
C ASN A 69 -7.65 12.64 3.35
N GLN A 70 -7.69 12.32 2.05
CA GLN A 70 -7.35 13.25 0.97
C GLN A 70 -8.45 14.27 0.68
N LEU A 71 -9.69 14.03 1.12
CA LEU A 71 -10.82 14.95 0.91
C LEU A 71 -10.91 16.07 1.96
N ALA A 72 -10.05 16.07 2.98
CA ALA A 72 -10.02 17.10 3.99
C ALA A 72 -9.53 18.43 3.36
N ARG A 73 -10.43 19.41 3.22
CA ARG A 73 -10.15 20.75 2.64
C ARG A 73 -9.12 21.58 3.43
N ARG A 74 -8.72 21.13 4.61
CA ARG A 74 -7.66 21.68 5.44
C ARG A 74 -6.66 20.58 5.73
N LYS A 75 -5.61 20.66 6.35
CA LYS A 75 -4.52 19.68 6.53
C LYS A 75 -5.02 18.23 6.55
N PRO A 76 -4.34 17.29 5.88
CA PRO A 76 -4.70 15.86 5.92
C PRO A 76 -4.88 15.42 7.37
N VAL A 77 -6.01 14.80 7.68
CA VAL A 77 -6.29 14.25 9.01
C VAL A 77 -5.85 12.79 9.00
N THR A 78 -4.99 12.43 9.93
CA THR A 78 -4.59 11.04 10.16
C THR A 78 -5.73 10.30 10.84
N GLU A 79 -6.35 9.34 10.15
CA GLU A 79 -7.53 8.60 10.66
C GLU A 79 -7.21 7.16 11.06
N GLY A 80 -6.00 6.68 10.80
CA GLY A 80 -5.57 5.33 11.14
C GLY A 80 -4.07 5.25 11.33
N GLN A 81 -3.65 4.29 12.12
CA GLN A 81 -2.26 4.10 12.48
C GLN A 81 -1.94 2.63 12.72
N GLY A 82 -0.80 2.20 12.22
CA GLY A 82 -0.23 0.89 12.44
C GLY A 82 1.26 0.87 12.16
N SER A 83 1.80 -0.31 12.09
CA SER A 83 3.21 -0.55 11.75
C SER A 83 3.33 -1.36 10.47
N GLY A 84 4.53 -1.38 9.90
CA GLY A 84 4.90 -2.24 8.78
C GLY A 84 6.34 -2.69 8.90
N VAL A 85 6.72 -3.66 8.08
CA VAL A 85 8.07 -4.23 8.04
C VAL A 85 8.60 -4.16 6.61
N ILE A 86 9.78 -3.57 6.42
CA ILE A 86 10.46 -3.46 5.13
C ILE A 86 11.05 -4.82 4.78
N LEU A 87 10.65 -5.38 3.63
CA LEU A 87 11.10 -6.69 3.16
C LEU A 87 12.28 -6.64 2.20
N ASP A 88 12.43 -5.52 1.48
CA ASP A 88 13.55 -5.32 0.56
C ASP A 88 13.98 -3.84 0.45
N ASP A 89 15.13 -3.60 -0.16
CA ASP A 89 15.74 -2.28 -0.31
C ASP A 89 15.00 -1.35 -1.29
N SER A 90 14.10 -1.91 -2.12
CA SER A 90 13.26 -1.12 -3.04
C SER A 90 12.03 -0.54 -2.35
N GLY A 91 11.83 -0.84 -1.05
CA GLY A 91 10.74 -0.32 -0.25
C GLY A 91 9.45 -1.14 -0.29
N LEU A 92 9.57 -2.45 -0.48
CA LEU A 92 8.46 -3.37 -0.30
C LEU A 92 8.18 -3.54 1.20
N VAL A 93 6.96 -3.23 1.64
CA VAL A 93 6.56 -3.26 3.06
C VAL A 93 5.39 -4.21 3.24
N ILE A 94 5.49 -5.10 4.23
CA ILE A 94 4.37 -5.93 4.69
C ILE A 94 3.72 -5.33 5.93
N THR A 95 2.41 -5.45 6.02
CA THR A 95 1.61 -5.01 7.17
C THR A 95 0.35 -5.87 7.29
N ASN A 96 -0.50 -5.60 8.28
CA ASN A 96 -1.81 -6.23 8.37
C ASN A 96 -2.81 -5.58 7.40
N TRP A 97 -3.74 -6.38 6.88
CA TRP A 97 -4.85 -5.88 6.07
C TRP A 97 -5.73 -4.89 6.84
N HIS A 98 -6.05 -5.17 8.12
CA HIS A 98 -6.89 -4.28 8.91
C HIS A 98 -6.31 -2.87 9.10
N VAL A 99 -4.98 -2.71 9.04
CA VAL A 99 -4.30 -1.40 9.09
C VAL A 99 -4.64 -0.55 7.88
N ILE A 100 -4.73 -1.17 6.70
CA ILE A 100 -4.98 -0.47 5.42
C ILE A 100 -6.43 -0.65 4.91
N ALA A 101 -7.25 -1.41 5.61
CA ALA A 101 -8.63 -1.66 5.21
C ALA A 101 -9.45 -0.39 4.94
N PRO A 102 -9.28 0.73 5.70
CA PRO A 102 -9.98 1.98 5.38
C PRO A 102 -9.66 2.54 3.99
N VAL A 103 -8.45 2.32 3.45
CA VAL A 103 -8.10 2.71 2.07
C VAL A 103 -8.98 1.94 1.09
N LEU A 104 -9.06 0.63 1.25
CA LEU A 104 -9.77 -0.27 0.34
C LEU A 104 -11.30 -0.17 0.46
N LEU A 105 -11.79 0.08 1.68
CA LEU A 105 -13.22 0.20 1.98
C LEU A 105 -13.73 1.63 1.79
N GLY A 106 -12.85 2.62 1.94
CA GLY A 106 -13.16 4.05 1.82
C GLY A 106 -13.58 4.43 0.42
N GLU A 107 -12.95 3.89 -0.60
CA GLU A 107 -13.31 4.09 -2.01
C GLU A 107 -14.78 3.69 -2.27
N ARG A 108 -15.25 2.61 -1.64
CA ARG A 108 -16.66 2.16 -1.72
C ARG A 108 -17.64 3.16 -1.09
N SER A 109 -17.20 3.97 -0.14
CA SER A 109 -18.00 4.96 0.59
C SER A 109 -17.79 6.39 0.13
N GLY A 110 -17.06 6.62 -0.97
CA GLY A 110 -16.72 7.94 -1.49
C GLY A 110 -15.69 8.69 -0.62
N ARG A 111 -14.91 7.98 0.19
CA ARG A 111 -13.78 8.52 0.95
C ARG A 111 -12.49 8.11 0.25
N SER A 112 -11.55 9.03 0.09
CA SER A 112 -10.23 8.74 -0.48
C SER A 112 -9.18 8.86 0.61
N TYR A 113 -8.41 7.78 0.81
CA TYR A 113 -7.32 7.74 1.77
C TYR A 113 -6.00 7.49 1.05
N GLY A 114 -4.98 8.29 1.37
CA GLY A 114 -3.59 8.02 1.03
C GLY A 114 -2.90 7.22 2.15
N VAL A 115 -1.90 6.44 1.79
CA VAL A 115 -1.02 5.77 2.75
C VAL A 115 0.27 6.54 2.83
N LEU A 116 0.61 7.01 4.03
CA LEU A 116 1.89 7.65 4.35
C LEU A 116 2.68 6.74 5.27
N VAL A 117 3.92 6.46 4.91
CA VAL A 117 4.84 5.65 5.71
C VAL A 117 5.95 6.53 6.23
N LYS A 118 6.19 6.48 7.55
CA LYS A 118 7.28 7.18 8.20
C LYS A 118 8.35 6.20 8.62
N LEU A 119 9.55 6.42 8.11
CA LEU A 119 10.75 5.67 8.44
C LEU A 119 11.27 6.09 9.83
N ARG A 120 12.13 5.26 10.42
CA ARG A 120 12.71 5.54 11.75
C ARG A 120 13.53 6.82 11.81
N ASP A 121 14.19 7.19 10.72
CA ASP A 121 14.97 8.43 10.60
C ASP A 121 14.11 9.70 10.42
N GLY A 122 12.78 9.54 10.40
CA GLY A 122 11.81 10.62 10.27
C GLY A 122 11.41 10.94 8.82
N ARG A 123 12.03 10.34 7.82
CA ARG A 123 11.60 10.49 6.41
C ARG A 123 10.19 9.96 6.24
N GLU A 124 9.37 10.67 5.49
CA GLU A 124 8.00 10.29 5.15
C GLU A 124 7.92 9.97 3.66
N ARG A 125 7.28 8.86 3.31
CA ARG A 125 7.09 8.41 1.92
C ARG A 125 5.65 8.00 1.72
N GLU A 126 5.07 8.42 0.61
CA GLU A 126 3.82 7.85 0.15
C GLU A 126 4.02 6.37 -0.17
N ALA A 127 2.98 5.58 0.05
CA ALA A 127 2.98 4.18 -0.32
C ALA A 127 1.72 3.83 -1.11
N ARG A 128 1.88 2.91 -2.06
CA ARG A 128 0.77 2.27 -2.77
C ARG A 128 0.44 0.94 -2.12
N VAL A 129 -0.84 0.61 -2.00
CA VAL A 129 -1.28 -0.74 -1.66
C VAL A 129 -1.13 -1.59 -2.92
N LEU A 130 -0.25 -2.60 -2.89
CA LEU A 130 -0.06 -3.51 -4.02
C LEU A 130 -1.10 -4.62 -4.01
N SER A 131 -1.24 -5.31 -2.89
CA SER A 131 -2.14 -6.44 -2.74
C SER A 131 -2.54 -6.64 -1.29
N SER A 132 -3.57 -7.44 -1.06
CA SER A 132 -3.98 -7.81 0.29
C SER A 132 -4.69 -9.15 0.31
N THR A 133 -4.60 -9.84 1.45
CA THR A 133 -5.35 -11.06 1.73
C THR A 133 -6.10 -10.92 3.05
N PRO A 134 -7.38 -10.48 3.02
CA PRO A 134 -8.18 -10.30 4.21
C PRO A 134 -8.36 -11.58 5.04
N THR A 135 -8.30 -12.76 4.41
CA THR A 135 -8.43 -14.06 5.07
C THR A 135 -7.23 -14.43 5.94
N ARG A 136 -6.08 -13.81 5.71
CA ARG A 136 -4.86 -13.96 6.51
C ARG A 136 -4.43 -12.66 7.17
N ASP A 137 -5.22 -11.60 7.04
CA ASP A 137 -4.94 -10.27 7.60
C ASP A 137 -3.58 -9.71 7.17
N LEU A 138 -3.19 -9.88 5.90
CA LEU A 138 -1.94 -9.38 5.36
C LEU A 138 -2.18 -8.38 4.22
N ALA A 139 -1.28 -7.42 4.10
CA ALA A 139 -1.24 -6.49 2.98
C ALA A 139 0.21 -6.14 2.60
N LEU A 140 0.40 -5.86 1.32
CA LEU A 140 1.68 -5.50 0.73
C LEU A 140 1.61 -4.07 0.21
N LEU A 141 2.60 -3.27 0.58
CA LEU A 141 2.74 -1.88 0.18
C LEU A 141 4.04 -1.67 -0.57
N GLN A 142 4.07 -0.71 -1.49
CA GLN A 142 5.28 -0.21 -2.14
C GLN A 142 5.49 1.24 -1.76
N LEU A 143 6.64 1.56 -1.17
CA LEU A 143 7.08 2.93 -0.92
C LEU A 143 7.42 3.63 -2.23
N LYS A 144 7.05 4.88 -2.38
CA LYS A 144 7.53 5.77 -3.43
C LYS A 144 8.87 6.38 -2.99
N LEU A 145 9.95 5.66 -3.22
CA LEU A 145 11.30 6.13 -2.94
C LEU A 145 11.73 7.17 -3.99
N GLN A 146 12.65 8.07 -3.63
CA GLN A 146 13.11 9.16 -4.49
C GLN A 146 14.50 8.85 -5.07
N GLY A 147 14.64 8.89 -6.40
CA GLY A 147 15.93 8.66 -7.07
C GLY A 147 16.55 7.31 -6.68
N ASP A 148 17.82 7.34 -6.24
CA ASP A 148 18.58 6.15 -5.82
C ASP A 148 18.41 5.81 -4.33
N GLU A 149 17.35 6.33 -3.69
CA GLU A 149 17.07 6.05 -2.29
C GLU A 149 16.90 4.55 -2.04
N ARG A 150 17.45 4.07 -0.93
CA ARG A 150 17.31 2.71 -0.44
C ARG A 150 16.84 2.73 1.02
N VAL A 151 16.19 1.66 1.41
CA VAL A 151 15.76 1.41 2.78
C VAL A 151 16.34 0.09 3.28
N GLU A 152 16.45 -0.05 4.59
CA GLU A 152 17.07 -1.23 5.20
C GLU A 152 16.06 -2.37 5.33
N PRO A 153 16.25 -3.52 4.63
CA PRO A 153 15.36 -4.65 4.75
C PRO A 153 15.62 -5.46 6.03
N ILE A 154 14.57 -6.10 6.53
CA ILE A 154 14.68 -6.99 7.69
C ILE A 154 15.27 -8.35 7.31
N GLU A 155 16.07 -8.93 8.20
CA GLU A 155 16.47 -10.34 8.07
C GLU A 155 15.29 -11.26 8.41
N ILE A 156 14.99 -12.22 7.53
CA ILE A 156 13.85 -13.14 7.70
C ILE A 156 14.32 -14.43 8.35
N GLY A 157 13.65 -14.81 9.46
CA GLY A 157 13.81 -16.07 10.16
C GLY A 157 12.80 -17.14 9.74
N ARG A 158 12.77 -18.25 10.45
CA ARG A 158 11.81 -19.34 10.28
C ARG A 158 10.92 -19.47 11.51
N SER A 159 9.62 -19.38 11.32
CA SER A 159 8.67 -19.54 12.43
C SER A 159 8.48 -21.00 12.86
N SER A 160 8.75 -21.95 11.98
CA SER A 160 8.72 -23.39 12.30
C SER A 160 9.90 -23.87 13.14
N ASP A 161 10.94 -23.05 13.30
CA ASP A 161 12.12 -23.33 14.14
C ASP A 161 11.97 -22.82 15.58
N LEU A 162 10.89 -22.08 15.86
CA LEU A 162 10.64 -21.49 17.17
C LEU A 162 10.30 -22.53 18.23
N MET A 163 10.87 -22.34 19.43
CA MET A 163 10.61 -23.19 20.58
C MET A 163 9.68 -22.50 21.58
N ILE A 164 8.69 -23.22 22.10
CA ILE A 164 7.82 -22.69 23.15
C ILE A 164 8.66 -22.34 24.37
N GLY A 165 8.47 -21.12 24.88
CA GLY A 165 9.24 -20.57 26.01
C GLY A 165 10.47 -19.76 25.60
N GLU A 166 10.87 -19.73 24.30
CA GLU A 166 11.97 -18.86 23.88
C GLU A 166 11.56 -17.39 23.86
N THR A 167 12.54 -16.52 24.06
CA THR A 167 12.31 -15.07 24.04
C THR A 167 11.96 -14.59 22.64
N VAL A 168 10.84 -13.89 22.54
CA VAL A 168 10.43 -13.15 21.34
C VAL A 168 10.29 -11.66 21.64
N ILE A 169 10.52 -10.83 20.63
CA ILE A 169 10.54 -9.37 20.76
C ILE A 169 9.56 -8.80 19.75
N ALA A 170 8.53 -8.10 20.24
CA ALA A 170 7.60 -7.39 19.38
C ALA A 170 8.04 -5.94 19.23
N ILE A 171 8.17 -5.51 17.97
CA ILE A 171 8.51 -4.13 17.61
C ILE A 171 7.38 -3.56 16.76
N GLY A 172 6.94 -2.36 17.12
CA GLY A 172 6.06 -1.52 16.33
C GLY A 172 6.50 -0.06 16.42
N ASN A 173 5.96 0.77 15.55
CA ASN A 173 6.26 2.20 15.56
C ASN A 173 4.95 3.02 15.60
N PRO A 174 4.19 2.96 16.71
CA PRO A 174 2.82 3.46 16.77
C PRO A 174 2.68 4.96 16.56
N GLN A 175 3.71 5.78 16.76
CA GLN A 175 3.59 7.24 16.68
C GLN A 175 4.69 7.90 15.84
N GLY A 176 5.53 7.10 15.16
CA GLY A 176 6.62 7.61 14.33
C GLY A 176 7.68 8.42 15.09
N GLN A 177 7.68 8.34 16.41
CA GLN A 177 8.63 9.06 17.28
C GLN A 177 9.76 8.17 17.78
N ALA A 178 9.46 6.90 18.05
CA ALA A 178 10.43 5.86 18.40
C ALA A 178 9.73 4.50 18.35
N ASN A 179 10.47 3.45 17.98
CA ASN A 179 9.96 2.10 18.03
C ASN A 179 9.52 1.73 19.45
N THR A 180 8.28 1.28 19.60
CA THR A 180 7.84 0.64 20.83
C THR A 180 8.30 -0.80 20.82
N VAL A 181 9.04 -1.20 21.84
CA VAL A 181 9.62 -2.53 21.98
C VAL A 181 9.00 -3.19 23.20
N THR A 182 8.48 -4.39 23.01
CA THR A 182 8.07 -5.27 24.10
C THR A 182 8.73 -6.63 23.93
N SER A 183 9.04 -7.31 25.03
CA SER A 183 9.63 -8.64 25.00
C SER A 183 8.82 -9.58 25.89
N GLY A 184 8.77 -10.82 25.49
CA GLY A 184 8.09 -11.89 26.20
C GLY A 184 8.60 -13.24 25.70
N VAL A 185 7.78 -14.26 25.82
CA VAL A 185 8.08 -15.61 25.35
C VAL A 185 7.06 -16.07 24.31
N LEU A 186 7.45 -16.99 23.46
CA LEU A 186 6.51 -17.75 22.65
C LEU A 186 5.70 -18.68 23.56
N SER A 187 4.44 -18.35 23.77
CA SER A 187 3.56 -19.10 24.69
C SER A 187 2.94 -20.33 24.04
N ALA A 188 2.63 -20.25 22.74
CA ALA A 188 2.07 -21.34 21.95
C ALA A 188 2.18 -21.06 20.44
N SER A 189 1.99 -22.10 19.63
CA SER A 189 1.82 -22.03 18.17
C SER A 189 0.53 -22.74 17.75
N GLY A 190 0.09 -22.52 16.50
CA GLY A 190 -1.11 -23.16 15.94
C GLY A 190 -2.41 -22.69 16.60
N ARG A 191 -2.50 -21.43 17.03
CA ARG A 191 -3.69 -20.84 17.64
C ARG A 191 -4.64 -20.31 16.59
N SER A 192 -5.93 -20.43 16.87
CA SER A 192 -7.01 -19.82 16.03
C SER A 192 -7.79 -18.81 16.86
N ILE A 193 -8.15 -17.67 16.23
CA ILE A 193 -8.97 -16.64 16.83
C ILE A 193 -10.06 -16.20 15.88
N GLN A 194 -11.25 -15.87 16.41
CA GLN A 194 -12.33 -15.27 15.64
C GLN A 194 -12.41 -13.78 15.93
N VAL A 195 -12.38 -12.98 14.88
CA VAL A 195 -12.38 -11.52 14.96
C VAL A 195 -13.40 -10.94 13.98
N ARG A 196 -14.12 -9.90 14.43
CA ARG A 196 -14.89 -9.06 13.51
C ARG A 196 -13.94 -8.08 12.83
N ALA A 197 -13.73 -8.28 11.55
CA ALA A 197 -12.85 -7.46 10.75
C ALA A 197 -13.46 -6.06 10.41
N PRO A 198 -12.66 -5.09 9.94
CA PRO A 198 -13.11 -3.73 9.61
C PRO A 198 -14.26 -3.64 8.59
N ASP A 199 -14.40 -4.62 7.71
CA ASP A 199 -15.51 -4.73 6.76
C ASP A 199 -16.79 -5.34 7.36
N GLY A 200 -16.78 -5.62 8.68
CA GLY A 200 -17.88 -6.19 9.42
C GLY A 200 -18.02 -7.71 9.32
N VAL A 201 -17.20 -8.38 8.52
CA VAL A 201 -17.17 -9.84 8.37
C VAL A 201 -16.45 -10.47 9.57
N VAL A 202 -17.02 -11.52 10.14
CA VAL A 202 -16.31 -12.33 11.14
C VAL A 202 -15.41 -13.32 10.42
N ARG A 203 -14.11 -13.27 10.73
CA ARG A 203 -13.09 -14.18 10.18
C ARG A 203 -12.45 -14.99 11.27
N GLU A 204 -12.09 -16.20 10.96
CA GLU A 204 -11.22 -17.04 11.75
C GLU A 204 -9.81 -16.96 11.17
N TYR A 205 -8.85 -16.55 12.02
CA TYR A 205 -7.44 -16.53 11.69
C TYR A 205 -6.77 -17.71 12.39
N GLU A 206 -6.22 -18.61 11.59
CA GLU A 206 -5.65 -19.88 12.03
C GLU A 206 -4.12 -19.84 12.03
N ASP A 207 -3.53 -20.83 12.75
CA ASP A 207 -2.10 -21.08 12.79
C ASP A 207 -1.25 -19.93 13.37
N LEU A 208 -1.81 -19.13 14.26
CA LEU A 208 -1.12 -18.00 14.86
C LEU A 208 -0.10 -18.41 15.93
N LEU A 209 0.97 -17.63 16.07
CA LEU A 209 1.86 -17.61 17.22
C LEU A 209 1.19 -16.83 18.35
N GLN A 210 1.26 -17.37 19.58
CA GLN A 210 0.81 -16.70 20.80
C GLN A 210 2.03 -16.29 21.63
N THR A 211 2.04 -15.07 22.15
CA THR A 211 3.09 -14.54 23.02
C THR A 211 2.50 -13.72 24.16
N ASP A 212 3.22 -13.61 25.28
CA ASP A 212 2.93 -12.68 26.37
C ASP A 212 3.64 -11.33 26.21
N ALA A 213 4.47 -11.16 25.17
CA ALA A 213 4.94 -9.84 24.76
C ALA A 213 3.74 -8.93 24.49
N ALA A 214 3.69 -7.75 25.10
CA ALA A 214 2.54 -6.86 24.97
C ALA A 214 2.37 -6.37 23.53
N ILE A 215 1.29 -6.82 22.86
CA ILE A 215 0.88 -6.36 21.53
C ILE A 215 -0.35 -5.48 21.70
N ASN A 216 -0.19 -4.19 21.41
CA ASN A 216 -1.21 -3.16 21.58
C ASN A 216 -1.50 -2.46 20.27
N GLN A 217 -2.54 -1.63 20.25
CA GLN A 217 -2.85 -0.78 19.11
C GLN A 217 -1.62 0.06 18.72
N GLY A 218 -1.22 -0.06 17.45
CA GLY A 218 -0.03 0.56 16.88
C GLY A 218 1.12 -0.43 16.62
N ASN A 219 1.24 -1.55 17.34
CA ASN A 219 2.20 -2.61 17.00
C ASN A 219 1.70 -3.53 15.88
N SER A 220 0.38 -3.50 15.55
CA SER A 220 -0.20 -4.26 14.44
C SER A 220 0.54 -4.00 13.14
N GLY A 221 0.89 -5.06 12.42
CA GLY A 221 1.67 -5.02 11.19
C GLY A 221 3.19 -4.88 11.41
N GLY A 222 3.64 -4.67 12.65
CA GLY A 222 5.04 -4.63 13.02
C GLY A 222 5.67 -6.02 13.15
N ALA A 223 6.94 -6.06 13.53
CA ALA A 223 7.74 -7.27 13.58
C ALA A 223 7.60 -8.03 14.90
N LEU A 224 7.44 -9.35 14.82
CA LEU A 224 7.82 -10.28 15.89
C LEU A 224 9.17 -10.88 15.53
N LEU A 225 10.17 -10.70 16.41
CA LEU A 225 11.54 -11.16 16.20
C LEU A 225 11.88 -12.30 17.13
N ASP A 226 12.81 -13.16 16.69
CA ASP A 226 13.56 -14.02 17.58
C ASP A 226 14.63 -13.23 18.35
N ILE A 227 15.31 -13.87 19.30
CA ILE A 227 16.37 -13.25 20.11
C ILE A 227 17.61 -12.84 19.28
N THR A 228 17.75 -13.32 18.05
CA THR A 228 18.83 -12.96 17.12
C THR A 228 18.50 -11.72 16.30
N GLY A 229 17.24 -11.24 16.34
CA GLY A 229 16.73 -10.09 15.60
C GLY A 229 16.16 -10.39 14.22
N ARG A 230 15.88 -11.66 13.92
CA ARG A 230 15.25 -12.08 12.67
C ARG A 230 13.74 -12.05 12.78
N LEU A 231 13.07 -11.67 11.69
CA LEU A 231 11.62 -11.64 11.60
C LEU A 231 11.05 -13.07 11.59
N VAL A 232 10.26 -13.40 12.60
CA VAL A 232 9.60 -14.72 12.73
C VAL A 232 8.08 -14.64 12.66
N GLY A 233 7.51 -13.43 12.72
CA GLY A 233 6.07 -13.20 12.55
C GLY A 233 5.71 -11.74 12.36
N ILE A 234 4.46 -11.50 11.95
CA ILE A 234 3.85 -10.17 11.86
C ILE A 234 2.88 -10.00 13.01
N ASN A 235 3.10 -9.00 13.87
CA ASN A 235 2.27 -8.72 15.03
C ASN A 235 0.82 -8.45 14.63
N ASN A 236 -0.13 -9.05 15.35
CA ASN A 236 -1.56 -8.87 15.11
C ASN A 236 -2.26 -8.52 16.43
N ALA A 237 -2.62 -7.24 16.60
CA ALA A 237 -3.24 -6.73 17.83
C ALA A 237 -4.76 -6.92 17.89
N MET A 238 -5.30 -7.99 17.30
CA MET A 238 -6.75 -8.22 17.21
C MET A 238 -7.32 -9.05 18.37
N SER A 239 -6.63 -9.15 19.50
CA SER A 239 -7.19 -9.84 20.67
C SER A 239 -8.17 -8.93 21.41
N ALA A 240 -9.45 -9.25 21.38
CA ALA A 240 -10.46 -8.59 22.19
C ALA A 240 -10.47 -9.17 23.60
N GLY A 241 -9.95 -8.43 24.58
CA GLY A 241 -10.35 -8.60 25.97
C GLY A 241 -9.53 -9.55 26.86
N ALA A 242 -8.39 -10.07 26.39
CA ALA A 242 -7.48 -10.84 27.28
C ALA A 242 -6.20 -10.03 27.53
N GLU A 243 -5.90 -9.76 28.80
CA GLU A 243 -4.64 -9.15 29.21
C GLU A 243 -3.48 -10.14 29.01
N ASN A 244 -2.34 -9.65 28.51
CA ASN A 244 -1.10 -10.43 28.31
C ASN A 244 -1.22 -11.58 27.29
N ILE A 245 -2.10 -11.47 26.30
CA ILE A 245 -2.16 -12.40 25.17
C ILE A 245 -2.00 -11.62 23.88
N GLY A 246 -0.87 -11.78 23.22
CA GLY A 246 -0.58 -11.27 21.90
C GLY A 246 -0.60 -12.38 20.85
N PHE A 247 -0.93 -12.04 19.62
CA PHE A 247 -0.86 -12.96 18.47
C PHE A 247 0.01 -12.38 17.37
N ALA A 248 0.66 -13.28 16.62
CA ALA A 248 1.38 -12.91 15.42
C ALA A 248 1.14 -13.94 14.30
N ILE A 249 1.15 -13.48 13.08
CA ILE A 249 1.05 -14.34 11.88
C ILE A 249 2.45 -14.89 11.62
N PRO A 250 2.64 -16.25 11.64
CA PRO A 250 3.96 -16.87 11.45
C PRO A 250 4.59 -16.49 10.11
N MET A 251 5.90 -16.28 10.09
CA MET A 251 6.62 -15.89 8.86
C MET A 251 6.58 -16.98 7.78
N ASP A 252 6.50 -18.25 8.13
CA ASP A 252 6.35 -19.34 7.15
C ASP A 252 4.97 -19.28 6.46
N ILE A 253 3.90 -18.88 7.17
CA ILE A 253 2.59 -18.60 6.57
C ILE A 253 2.66 -17.35 5.67
N VAL A 254 3.32 -16.29 6.16
CA VAL A 254 3.52 -15.07 5.34
C VAL A 254 4.21 -15.42 4.02
N ARG A 255 5.26 -16.25 4.03
CA ARG A 255 5.99 -16.67 2.81
C ARG A 255 5.10 -17.45 1.85
N ILE A 256 4.24 -18.35 2.34
CA ILE A 256 3.29 -19.10 1.53
C ILE A 256 2.27 -18.14 0.89
N GLU A 257 1.69 -17.24 1.67
CA GLU A 257 0.71 -16.26 1.18
C GLU A 257 1.34 -15.25 0.22
N PHE A 258 2.60 -14.87 0.48
CA PHE A 258 3.38 -14.01 -0.40
C PHE A 258 3.50 -14.61 -1.80
N GLN A 259 3.82 -15.90 -1.90
CA GLN A 259 3.94 -16.62 -3.18
C GLN A 259 2.58 -16.92 -3.83
N ARG A 260 1.59 -17.31 -3.02
CA ARG A 260 0.29 -17.79 -3.54
C ARG A 260 -0.69 -16.68 -3.89
N GLN A 261 -0.70 -15.59 -3.15
CA GLN A 261 -1.71 -14.54 -3.26
C GLN A 261 -1.12 -13.14 -3.42
N LEU A 262 -0.20 -12.74 -2.54
CA LEU A 262 0.28 -11.35 -2.50
C LEU A 262 1.08 -10.95 -3.75
N LEU A 263 1.80 -11.89 -4.36
CA LEU A 263 2.56 -11.65 -5.59
C LEU A 263 1.81 -12.05 -6.87
N GLN A 264 0.63 -12.67 -6.77
CA GLN A 264 -0.13 -12.98 -7.98
C GLN A 264 -0.77 -11.72 -8.55
N SER A 265 -0.64 -11.55 -9.86
CA SER A 265 -1.19 -10.41 -10.59
C SER A 265 -2.70 -10.21 -10.41
N THR A 266 -3.43 -11.27 -10.08
CA THR A 266 -4.88 -11.26 -9.84
C THR A 266 -5.28 -10.73 -8.46
N SER A 267 -4.35 -10.71 -7.49
CA SER A 267 -4.61 -10.27 -6.11
C SER A 267 -4.32 -8.79 -5.89
N PHE A 268 -3.78 -8.10 -6.90
CA PHE A 268 -3.47 -6.68 -6.77
C PHE A 268 -4.75 -5.87 -6.64
N VAL A 269 -4.78 -5.05 -5.60
CA VAL A 269 -5.79 -4.01 -5.46
C VAL A 269 -5.72 -3.15 -6.71
N ALA A 270 -6.86 -2.92 -7.35
CA ALA A 270 -6.99 -1.99 -8.45
C ALA A 270 -6.85 -0.54 -7.94
N SER A 271 -5.69 -0.20 -7.33
CA SER A 271 -5.32 1.20 -7.20
C SER A 271 -4.97 1.67 -8.61
N GLY A 272 -5.71 2.65 -9.12
CA GLY A 272 -5.66 3.07 -10.52
C GLY A 272 -4.27 3.38 -11.09
N ASP A 273 -3.29 3.61 -10.22
CA ASP A 273 -1.94 4.07 -10.56
C ASP A 273 -0.87 2.95 -10.67
N ALA A 274 -1.20 1.68 -10.37
CA ALA A 274 -0.23 0.60 -10.51
C ALA A 274 0.00 0.28 -12.00
N ALA A 275 1.27 0.18 -12.40
CA ALA A 275 1.65 -0.19 -13.76
C ALA A 275 1.30 -1.64 -14.09
N TRP A 276 1.02 -1.93 -15.36
CA TRP A 276 0.71 -3.26 -15.86
C TRP A 276 1.33 -3.49 -17.25
N LEU A 277 2.00 -4.63 -17.42
CA LEU A 277 2.67 -5.00 -18.66
C LEU A 277 1.91 -6.04 -19.48
N GLY A 278 1.00 -6.79 -18.88
CA GLY A 278 0.27 -7.86 -19.58
C GLY A 278 1.09 -9.10 -19.82
N LEU A 279 2.02 -9.44 -18.91
CA LEU A 279 2.74 -10.69 -18.91
C LEU A 279 2.79 -11.30 -17.51
N GLU A 280 2.77 -12.63 -17.47
CA GLU A 280 3.00 -13.43 -16.27
C GLU A 280 4.26 -14.27 -16.47
N VAL A 281 5.04 -14.42 -15.41
CA VAL A 281 6.27 -15.22 -15.44
C VAL A 281 6.21 -16.35 -14.44
N ALA A 282 6.96 -17.41 -14.67
CA ALA A 282 7.10 -18.55 -13.77
C ALA A 282 8.57 -19.02 -13.73
N ASP A 283 9.01 -19.52 -12.58
CA ASP A 283 10.31 -20.18 -12.45
C ASP A 283 10.21 -21.60 -13.00
N ARG A 284 11.06 -21.95 -13.98
CA ARG A 284 11.15 -23.28 -14.57
C ARG A 284 12.62 -23.63 -14.85
N ASP A 285 13.07 -24.75 -14.34
CA ASP A 285 14.42 -25.28 -14.56
C ASP A 285 15.57 -24.29 -14.27
N GLY A 286 15.34 -23.38 -13.31
CA GLY A 286 16.30 -22.34 -12.92
C GLY A 286 16.25 -21.07 -13.77
N ASP A 287 15.31 -20.99 -14.71
CA ASP A 287 15.07 -19.83 -15.56
C ASP A 287 13.71 -19.16 -15.25
N VAL A 288 13.62 -17.86 -15.50
CA VAL A 288 12.35 -17.12 -15.47
C VAL A 288 11.73 -17.13 -16.85
N VAL A 289 10.64 -17.87 -17.00
CA VAL A 289 9.96 -18.09 -18.29
C VAL A 289 8.69 -17.23 -18.35
N VAL A 290 8.46 -16.57 -19.47
CA VAL A 290 7.18 -15.90 -19.75
C VAL A 290 6.11 -16.98 -19.94
N ASP A 291 5.20 -17.13 -18.98
CA ASP A 291 4.16 -18.15 -19.00
C ASP A 291 2.89 -17.71 -19.72
N LYS A 292 2.54 -16.41 -19.60
CA LYS A 292 1.37 -15.84 -20.27
C LYS A 292 1.65 -14.43 -20.77
N VAL A 293 1.10 -14.09 -21.92
CA VAL A 293 1.10 -12.73 -22.50
C VAL A 293 -0.33 -12.38 -22.88
N THR A 294 -0.82 -11.28 -22.32
CA THR A 294 -2.18 -10.82 -22.62
C THR A 294 -2.26 -10.21 -24.00
N GLN A 295 -3.26 -10.63 -24.79
CA GLN A 295 -3.51 -10.12 -26.12
C GLN A 295 -3.82 -8.63 -26.10
N GLY A 296 -3.21 -7.85 -26.99
CA GLY A 296 -3.33 -6.39 -27.02
C GLY A 296 -2.59 -5.66 -25.89
N GLY A 297 -1.96 -6.39 -24.95
CA GLY A 297 -1.22 -5.81 -23.83
C GLY A 297 0.15 -5.24 -24.24
N PRO A 298 0.75 -4.38 -23.39
CA PRO A 298 2.03 -3.72 -23.67
C PRO A 298 3.17 -4.70 -24.02
N ALA A 299 3.29 -5.80 -23.30
CA ALA A 299 4.33 -6.80 -23.56
C ALA A 299 4.13 -7.49 -24.92
N GLN A 300 2.89 -7.83 -25.30
CA GLN A 300 2.61 -8.43 -26.60
C GLN A 300 2.95 -7.47 -27.74
N ARG A 301 2.57 -6.19 -27.61
CA ARG A 301 2.88 -5.15 -28.61
C ARG A 301 4.38 -4.91 -28.76
N ALA A 302 5.14 -5.09 -27.67
CA ALA A 302 6.59 -5.06 -27.68
C ALA A 302 7.24 -6.33 -28.28
N GLY A 303 6.43 -7.34 -28.67
CA GLY A 303 6.89 -8.58 -29.30
C GLY A 303 7.31 -9.68 -28.33
N VAL A 304 7.00 -9.55 -27.02
CA VAL A 304 7.18 -10.62 -26.03
C VAL A 304 6.23 -11.79 -26.36
N ARG A 305 6.69 -13.02 -26.18
CA ARG A 305 5.92 -14.24 -26.47
C ARG A 305 6.00 -15.21 -25.28
N ARG A 306 4.98 -16.03 -25.14
CA ARG A 306 5.03 -17.17 -24.22
C ARG A 306 6.22 -18.06 -24.57
N GLY A 307 6.96 -18.49 -23.54
CA GLY A 307 8.16 -19.30 -23.66
C GLY A 307 9.47 -18.50 -23.79
N ASP A 308 9.43 -17.17 -23.87
CA ASP A 308 10.63 -16.36 -23.78
C ASP A 308 11.24 -16.51 -22.38
N LEU A 309 12.58 -16.52 -22.29
CA LEU A 309 13.28 -16.44 -21.02
C LEU A 309 13.50 -14.96 -20.69
N LEU A 310 13.03 -14.50 -19.55
CA LEU A 310 13.22 -13.12 -19.11
C LEU A 310 14.55 -13.01 -18.35
N ARG A 311 15.50 -12.26 -18.90
CA ARG A 311 16.84 -12.10 -18.34
C ARG A 311 17.02 -10.78 -17.59
N ARG A 312 16.36 -9.70 -18.04
CA ARG A 312 16.42 -8.38 -17.39
C ARG A 312 15.09 -7.64 -17.55
N LEU A 313 14.78 -6.81 -16.54
CA LEU A 313 13.73 -5.81 -16.61
C LEU A 313 14.37 -4.43 -16.31
N GLY A 314 14.36 -3.53 -17.29
CA GLY A 314 15.23 -2.35 -17.27
C GLY A 314 16.72 -2.77 -17.19
N ASP A 315 17.45 -2.08 -16.34
CA ASP A 315 18.89 -2.36 -16.11
C ASP A 315 19.14 -3.47 -15.09
N GLN A 316 18.10 -4.06 -14.54
CA GLN A 316 18.22 -5.03 -13.44
C GLN A 316 18.11 -6.46 -13.95
N PRO A 317 18.99 -7.38 -13.49
CA PRO A 317 18.89 -8.78 -13.83
C PRO A 317 17.66 -9.42 -13.17
N VAL A 318 17.05 -10.38 -13.84
CA VAL A 318 15.92 -11.18 -13.33
C VAL A 318 16.40 -12.64 -13.30
N GLN A 319 16.61 -13.17 -12.10
CA GLN A 319 17.06 -14.55 -11.85
C GLN A 319 15.92 -15.41 -11.33
N THR A 320 14.91 -14.80 -10.69
CA THR A 320 13.72 -15.44 -10.15
C THR A 320 12.47 -14.66 -10.52
N SER A 321 11.32 -15.31 -10.48
CA SER A 321 10.02 -14.62 -10.64
C SER A 321 9.83 -13.53 -9.58
N ILE A 322 10.43 -13.69 -8.39
CA ILE A 322 10.40 -12.66 -7.34
C ILE A 322 11.20 -11.42 -7.77
N ASP A 323 12.36 -11.58 -8.42
CA ASP A 323 13.13 -10.44 -8.94
C ASP A 323 12.33 -9.66 -9.98
N TYR A 324 11.62 -10.38 -10.87
CA TYR A 324 10.70 -9.75 -11.83
C TYR A 324 9.64 -8.92 -11.10
N LEU A 325 8.96 -9.49 -10.11
CA LEU A 325 7.87 -8.84 -9.40
C LEU A 325 8.35 -7.61 -8.63
N ARG A 326 9.50 -7.69 -7.95
CA ARG A 326 10.12 -6.53 -7.28
C ARG A 326 10.33 -5.36 -8.24
N ARG A 327 10.82 -5.65 -9.45
CA ARG A 327 11.05 -4.63 -10.49
C ARG A 327 9.75 -4.12 -11.10
N PHE A 328 8.82 -5.05 -11.33
CA PHE A 328 7.49 -4.71 -11.85
C PHE A 328 6.74 -3.73 -10.95
N PHE A 329 6.83 -3.87 -9.63
CA PHE A 329 6.12 -3.02 -8.68
C PHE A 329 6.58 -1.55 -8.67
N VAL A 330 7.80 -1.27 -9.09
CA VAL A 330 8.32 0.10 -9.17
C VAL A 330 8.13 0.74 -10.54
N LEU A 331 7.55 0.02 -11.52
CA LEU A 331 7.23 0.59 -12.83
C LEU A 331 6.16 1.66 -12.70
N GLU A 332 6.30 2.70 -13.51
CA GLU A 332 5.33 3.77 -13.65
C GLU A 332 4.52 3.64 -14.94
N GLU A 333 3.24 4.04 -14.90
CA GLU A 333 2.39 4.07 -16.10
C GLU A 333 2.97 5.02 -17.13
N GLY A 334 3.05 4.58 -18.40
CA GLY A 334 3.52 5.37 -19.53
C GLY A 334 5.03 5.45 -19.69
N GLU A 335 5.82 5.16 -18.64
CA GLU A 335 7.28 5.18 -18.72
C GLU A 335 7.80 3.92 -19.43
N PRO A 336 8.60 4.07 -20.51
CA PRO A 336 9.08 2.93 -21.28
C PRO A 336 10.05 2.07 -20.45
N VAL A 337 9.85 0.75 -20.48
CA VAL A 337 10.76 -0.21 -19.85
C VAL A 337 11.27 -1.21 -20.89
N THR A 338 12.58 -1.49 -20.83
CA THR A 338 13.22 -2.49 -21.69
C THR A 338 13.17 -3.86 -21.03
N LEU A 339 12.62 -4.86 -21.74
CA LEU A 339 12.72 -6.28 -21.37
C LEU A 339 13.84 -6.90 -22.20
N THR A 340 14.85 -7.50 -21.55
CA THR A 340 15.84 -8.33 -22.23
C THR A 340 15.41 -9.78 -22.10
N LEU A 341 15.17 -10.40 -23.24
CA LEU A 341 14.60 -11.72 -23.39
C LEU A 341 15.60 -12.64 -24.10
N GLU A 342 15.45 -13.94 -23.93
CA GLU A 342 16.13 -14.95 -24.73
C GLU A 342 15.08 -15.85 -25.39
N ARG A 343 15.17 -16.01 -26.72
CA ARG A 343 14.29 -16.85 -27.54
C ARG A 343 15.10 -17.71 -28.47
N GLY A 344 15.07 -19.04 -28.29
CA GLY A 344 15.83 -19.97 -29.10
C GLY A 344 17.34 -19.70 -29.08
N GLY A 345 17.90 -19.35 -27.92
CA GLY A 345 19.31 -19.03 -27.72
C GLY A 345 19.76 -17.65 -28.25
N ARG A 346 18.81 -16.81 -28.70
CA ARG A 346 19.10 -15.45 -29.18
C ARG A 346 18.59 -14.42 -28.18
N SER A 347 19.43 -13.44 -27.86
CA SER A 347 19.04 -12.30 -27.03
C SER A 347 18.19 -11.31 -27.84
N LEU A 348 17.09 -10.87 -27.26
CA LEU A 348 16.14 -9.91 -27.85
C LEU A 348 15.92 -8.79 -26.84
N ARG A 349 15.69 -7.57 -27.34
CA ARG A 349 15.25 -6.43 -26.54
C ARG A 349 13.86 -6.01 -26.99
N ALA A 350 12.94 -5.88 -26.05
CA ALA A 350 11.58 -5.44 -26.26
C ALA A 350 11.32 -4.21 -25.40
N GLU A 351 10.89 -3.11 -25.98
CA GLU A 351 10.51 -1.91 -25.24
C GLU A 351 8.99 -1.90 -25.07
N ALA A 352 8.53 -1.95 -23.83
CA ALA A 352 7.12 -1.91 -23.48
C ALA A 352 6.80 -0.63 -22.70
N ARG A 353 5.60 -0.08 -22.92
CA ARG A 353 5.06 1.05 -22.14
C ARG A 353 3.94 0.53 -21.24
N PRO A 354 4.18 0.41 -19.93
CA PRO A 354 3.15 -0.04 -19.00
C PRO A 354 1.91 0.85 -19.08
N ILE A 355 0.73 0.25 -18.96
CA ILE A 355 -0.54 0.96 -18.76
C ILE A 355 -0.98 0.84 -17.31
N SER A 356 -2.01 1.59 -16.89
CA SER A 356 -2.56 1.44 -15.55
C SER A 356 -3.13 0.03 -15.34
N ARG A 357 -3.09 -0.42 -14.10
CA ARG A 357 -3.67 -1.72 -13.71
C ARG A 357 -5.15 -1.82 -14.08
N ALA A 358 -5.91 -0.73 -13.87
CA ALA A 358 -7.31 -0.68 -14.24
C ALA A 358 -7.52 -0.90 -15.75
N ALA A 359 -6.69 -0.26 -16.58
CA ALA A 359 -6.72 -0.48 -18.03
C ALA A 359 -6.35 -1.92 -18.39
N GLY A 360 -5.37 -2.51 -17.71
CA GLY A 360 -4.99 -3.91 -17.89
C GLY A 360 -6.09 -4.91 -17.51
N GLU A 361 -6.82 -4.66 -16.42
CA GLU A 361 -7.97 -5.49 -16.02
C GLU A 361 -9.12 -5.41 -17.04
N ILE A 362 -9.44 -4.21 -17.51
CA ILE A 362 -10.45 -4.00 -18.54
C ILE A 362 -10.05 -4.72 -19.83
N LEU A 363 -8.78 -4.58 -20.24
CA LEU A 363 -8.26 -5.26 -21.42
C LEU A 363 -8.35 -6.79 -21.30
N THR A 364 -8.01 -7.31 -20.14
CA THR A 364 -8.01 -8.77 -19.88
C THR A 364 -9.44 -9.32 -19.83
N SER A 365 -10.34 -8.62 -19.15
CA SER A 365 -11.72 -9.09 -18.90
C SER A 365 -12.67 -8.83 -20.06
N LEU A 366 -12.54 -7.69 -20.73
CA LEU A 366 -13.47 -7.25 -21.77
C LEU A 366 -12.84 -7.21 -23.16
N GLY A 367 -11.51 -7.10 -23.26
CA GLY A 367 -10.79 -6.86 -24.53
C GLY A 367 -10.91 -5.43 -25.01
N LEU A 368 -11.10 -4.46 -24.11
CA LEU A 368 -11.25 -3.05 -24.44
C LEU A 368 -10.04 -2.24 -23.99
N GLN A 369 -9.66 -1.26 -24.83
CA GLN A 369 -8.85 -0.13 -24.43
C GLN A 369 -9.72 1.12 -24.39
N LEU A 370 -9.57 1.88 -23.33
CA LEU A 370 -10.42 3.03 -23.03
C LEU A 370 -9.58 4.27 -22.74
N ASP A 371 -10.04 5.41 -23.22
CA ASP A 371 -9.64 6.72 -22.71
C ASP A 371 -10.65 7.19 -21.67
N GLU A 372 -10.13 7.75 -20.57
CA GLU A 372 -10.93 8.49 -19.62
C GLU A 372 -10.90 9.97 -20.01
N VAL A 373 -12.01 10.47 -20.51
CA VAL A 373 -12.14 11.84 -21.04
C VAL A 373 -12.87 12.69 -20.00
N ASP A 374 -12.16 13.60 -19.36
CA ASP A 374 -12.70 14.50 -18.36
C ASP A 374 -13.36 15.75 -18.96
N VAL A 375 -13.99 16.56 -18.09
CA VAL A 375 -14.70 17.79 -18.49
C VAL A 375 -13.73 18.84 -19.04
N GLU A 376 -12.48 18.88 -18.57
CA GLU A 376 -11.47 19.85 -19.01
C GLU A 376 -10.99 19.50 -20.42
N THR A 377 -10.76 18.24 -20.69
CA THR A 377 -10.29 17.73 -21.99
C THR A 377 -11.39 17.83 -23.07
N ASN A 378 -12.62 17.40 -22.76
CA ASN A 378 -13.72 17.45 -23.74
C ASN A 378 -15.11 17.56 -23.08
N GLN A 379 -15.46 18.76 -22.66
CA GLN A 379 -16.76 19.04 -22.03
C GLN A 379 -17.96 18.62 -22.91
N ARG A 380 -17.87 18.74 -24.25
CA ARG A 380 -18.96 18.37 -25.15
C ARG A 380 -19.23 16.87 -25.10
N LEU A 381 -18.19 16.06 -25.08
CA LEU A 381 -18.30 14.60 -25.01
C LEU A 381 -18.92 14.17 -23.69
N VAL A 382 -18.39 14.71 -22.57
CA VAL A 382 -18.91 14.41 -21.22
C VAL A 382 -20.36 14.84 -21.06
N ARG A 383 -20.74 16.02 -21.57
CA ARG A 383 -22.15 16.44 -21.63
C ARG A 383 -23.04 15.44 -22.37
N ARG A 384 -22.58 15.02 -23.55
CA ARG A 384 -23.33 14.06 -24.37
C ARG A 384 -23.55 12.75 -23.61
N ALA A 385 -22.51 12.18 -22.99
CA ALA A 385 -22.59 10.97 -22.15
C ALA A 385 -23.53 11.16 -20.97
N THR A 386 -23.42 12.28 -20.23
CA THR A 386 -24.29 12.59 -19.09
C THR A 386 -25.77 12.64 -19.48
N TYR A 387 -26.09 13.41 -20.53
CA TYR A 387 -27.46 13.55 -20.95
C TYR A 387 -28.05 12.27 -21.54
N ALA A 388 -27.24 11.46 -22.23
CA ALA A 388 -27.67 10.15 -22.72
C ALA A 388 -28.03 9.25 -21.53
N PHE A 389 -27.19 9.13 -20.53
CA PHE A 389 -27.44 8.27 -19.37
C PHE A 389 -28.71 8.66 -18.60
N TYR A 390 -28.98 9.95 -18.45
CA TYR A 390 -30.18 10.44 -17.76
C TYR A 390 -31.40 10.63 -18.68
N ARG A 391 -31.31 10.23 -19.96
CA ARG A 391 -32.42 10.32 -20.92
C ARG A 391 -33.61 9.49 -20.38
N GLY A 392 -34.78 10.12 -20.22
CA GLY A 392 -35.98 9.47 -19.72
C GLY A 392 -36.13 9.44 -18.19
N SER A 393 -35.14 9.89 -17.42
CA SER A 393 -35.22 9.93 -15.95
C SER A 393 -36.19 10.97 -15.38
N GLY A 394 -36.68 11.90 -16.22
CA GLY A 394 -37.54 13.01 -15.79
C GLY A 394 -36.80 14.12 -15.00
N LEU A 395 -35.49 14.00 -14.79
CA LEU A 395 -34.68 14.98 -14.06
C LEU A 395 -34.50 16.25 -14.92
N ARG A 396 -34.89 17.41 -14.38
CA ARG A 396 -34.75 18.70 -15.06
C ARG A 396 -33.33 19.29 -15.00
N ARG A 397 -32.55 18.88 -14.01
CA ARG A 397 -31.16 19.29 -13.81
C ARG A 397 -30.35 18.09 -13.37
N VAL A 398 -29.30 17.77 -14.08
CA VAL A 398 -28.33 16.74 -13.76
C VAL A 398 -26.94 17.38 -13.64
N ALA A 399 -26.17 16.95 -12.64
CA ALA A 399 -24.76 17.28 -12.57
C ALA A 399 -24.02 16.58 -13.70
N LEU A 400 -23.08 17.26 -14.34
CA LEU A 400 -22.24 16.62 -15.34
C LEU A 400 -21.41 15.52 -14.68
N PHE A 401 -21.17 14.45 -15.42
CA PHE A 401 -20.18 13.47 -15.05
C PHE A 401 -18.80 14.13 -14.91
N PRO A 402 -17.94 13.66 -13.99
CA PRO A 402 -16.55 14.13 -13.94
C PRO A 402 -15.77 13.76 -15.20
N ALA A 403 -16.01 12.56 -15.72
CA ALA A 403 -15.43 12.04 -16.95
C ALA A 403 -16.37 11.05 -17.64
N THR A 404 -16.00 10.56 -18.82
CA THR A 404 -16.66 9.48 -19.57
C THR A 404 -15.60 8.55 -20.16
N LEU A 405 -15.96 7.28 -20.38
CA LEU A 405 -15.07 6.26 -20.94
C LEU A 405 -15.31 6.12 -22.44
N ARG A 406 -14.30 6.46 -23.25
CA ARG A 406 -14.34 6.31 -24.70
C ARG A 406 -13.53 5.07 -25.11
N VAL A 407 -14.13 4.20 -25.92
CA VAL A 407 -13.46 3.05 -26.53
C VAL A 407 -12.45 3.53 -27.58
N THR A 408 -11.18 3.18 -27.39
CA THR A 408 -10.11 3.50 -28.34
C THR A 408 -9.73 2.30 -29.20
N GLU A 409 -9.88 1.09 -28.66
CA GLU A 409 -9.58 -0.15 -29.37
C GLU A 409 -10.42 -1.30 -28.81
N VAL A 410 -10.87 -2.19 -29.68
CA VAL A 410 -11.52 -3.46 -29.35
C VAL A 410 -10.66 -4.59 -29.86
N ILE A 411 -10.29 -5.52 -28.98
CA ILE A 411 -9.47 -6.67 -29.37
C ILE A 411 -10.36 -7.70 -30.08
N SER A 412 -9.98 -8.07 -31.29
CA SER A 412 -10.74 -9.03 -32.08
C SER A 412 -10.85 -10.39 -31.40
N GLY A 413 -12.07 -10.95 -31.37
CA GLY A 413 -12.41 -12.19 -30.69
C GLY A 413 -12.52 -12.06 -29.18
N SER A 414 -12.57 -10.83 -28.66
CA SER A 414 -12.78 -10.56 -27.22
C SER A 414 -14.28 -10.55 -26.88
N PRO A 415 -14.64 -10.67 -25.59
CA PRO A 415 -16.03 -10.56 -25.16
C PRO A 415 -16.73 -9.27 -25.59
N ALA A 416 -16.02 -8.15 -25.68
CA ALA A 416 -16.59 -6.90 -26.18
C ALA A 416 -16.81 -6.90 -27.69
N ASP A 417 -15.90 -7.53 -28.45
CA ASP A 417 -16.02 -7.70 -29.90
C ASP A 417 -17.24 -8.59 -30.25
N GLU A 418 -17.44 -9.68 -29.50
CA GLU A 418 -18.58 -10.61 -29.71
C GLU A 418 -19.95 -9.92 -29.56
N ILE A 419 -20.07 -8.92 -28.70
CA ILE A 419 -21.31 -8.15 -28.53
C ILE A 419 -21.37 -6.89 -29.42
N GLY A 420 -20.36 -6.68 -30.27
CA GLY A 420 -20.33 -5.63 -31.27
C GLY A 420 -20.02 -4.24 -30.73
N ILE A 421 -19.20 -4.11 -29.66
CA ILE A 421 -18.65 -2.81 -29.25
C ILE A 421 -17.62 -2.36 -30.31
N GLU A 422 -17.61 -1.08 -30.64
CA GLU A 422 -16.76 -0.51 -31.67
C GLU A 422 -15.91 0.67 -31.13
N GLY A 423 -14.89 1.04 -31.88
CA GLY A 423 -14.12 2.27 -31.62
C GLY A 423 -15.02 3.51 -31.55
N ASP A 424 -14.67 4.47 -30.72
CA ASP A 424 -15.43 5.70 -30.40
C ASP A 424 -16.79 5.51 -29.69
N ASP A 425 -17.19 4.29 -29.35
CA ASP A 425 -18.29 4.07 -28.41
C ASP A 425 -17.96 4.67 -27.03
N LEU A 426 -19.00 5.15 -26.33
CA LEU A 426 -18.86 5.61 -24.94
C LEU A 426 -19.53 4.62 -24.00
N ILE A 427 -18.76 4.11 -23.04
CA ILE A 427 -19.32 3.31 -21.94
C ILE A 427 -19.78 4.27 -20.84
N ILE A 428 -21.10 4.45 -20.72
CA ILE A 428 -21.70 5.49 -19.87
C ILE A 428 -22.28 4.92 -18.55
N GLY A 429 -22.43 3.61 -18.46
CA GLY A 429 -22.98 2.98 -17.26
C GLY A 429 -22.98 1.46 -17.30
N VAL A 430 -23.42 0.87 -16.21
CA VAL A 430 -23.64 -0.57 -16.04
C VAL A 430 -25.02 -0.82 -15.42
N VAL A 431 -25.60 -1.98 -15.73
CA VAL A 431 -26.86 -2.44 -15.14
C VAL A 431 -26.57 -3.49 -14.07
N MET A 432 -26.83 -3.14 -12.82
CA MET A 432 -26.61 -4.01 -11.67
C MET A 432 -27.92 -4.59 -11.14
N ARG A 433 -27.89 -5.85 -10.68
CA ARG A 433 -29.01 -6.45 -9.93
C ARG A 433 -28.95 -5.97 -8.48
N GLY A 434 -29.95 -5.21 -8.04
CA GLY A 434 -30.12 -4.80 -6.67
C GLY A 434 -31.27 -5.56 -5.98
N ARG A 435 -31.43 -5.34 -4.67
CA ARG A 435 -32.49 -5.97 -3.83
C ARG A 435 -33.91 -5.69 -4.32
N PHE A 436 -34.11 -4.61 -5.09
CA PHE A 436 -35.44 -4.15 -5.60
C PHE A 436 -35.52 -4.15 -7.13
N GLY A 437 -34.66 -4.93 -7.82
CA GLY A 437 -34.68 -5.03 -9.29
C GLY A 437 -33.37 -4.60 -9.93
N GLN A 438 -33.38 -4.34 -11.24
CA GLN A 438 -32.23 -3.84 -11.98
C GLN A 438 -32.10 -2.33 -11.79
N ARG A 439 -30.88 -1.84 -11.60
CA ARG A 439 -30.56 -0.43 -11.48
C ARG A 439 -29.38 -0.11 -12.39
N GLU A 440 -29.49 0.96 -13.15
CA GLU A 440 -28.38 1.52 -13.91
C GLU A 440 -27.51 2.38 -12.97
N LEU A 441 -26.20 2.17 -13.06
CA LEU A 441 -25.20 2.96 -12.36
C LEU A 441 -24.30 3.64 -13.39
N PRO A 442 -24.06 4.96 -13.27
CA PRO A 442 -23.19 5.65 -14.19
C PRO A 442 -21.73 5.20 -13.96
N LEU A 443 -20.94 5.18 -15.05
CA LEU A 443 -19.51 4.92 -15.02
C LEU A 443 -18.73 6.17 -15.44
N HIS A 444 -17.71 6.50 -14.65
CA HIS A 444 -16.93 7.72 -14.86
C HIS A 444 -15.43 7.46 -14.98
N SER A 445 -14.95 6.31 -14.45
CA SER A 445 -13.52 6.00 -14.39
C SER A 445 -13.22 4.57 -14.84
N LYS A 446 -12.03 4.36 -15.37
CA LYS A 446 -11.48 3.02 -15.66
C LYS A 446 -11.40 2.17 -14.37
N THR A 447 -11.08 2.80 -13.26
CA THR A 447 -10.98 2.12 -11.96
C THR A 447 -12.31 1.51 -11.51
N ASP A 448 -13.43 2.23 -11.68
CA ASP A 448 -14.76 1.71 -11.36
C ASP A 448 -15.15 0.54 -12.26
N LEU A 449 -14.89 0.64 -13.55
CA LEU A 449 -15.17 -0.46 -14.49
C LEU A 449 -14.30 -1.68 -14.20
N ALA A 450 -12.99 -1.50 -13.97
CA ALA A 450 -12.08 -2.59 -13.62
C ALA A 450 -12.50 -3.30 -12.34
N ARG A 451 -12.93 -2.56 -11.31
CA ARG A 451 -13.46 -3.13 -10.07
C ARG A 451 -14.69 -3.99 -10.33
N LEU A 452 -15.64 -3.52 -11.14
CA LEU A 452 -16.82 -4.29 -11.50
C LEU A 452 -16.48 -5.57 -12.28
N CYS A 453 -15.49 -5.54 -13.17
CA CYS A 453 -14.98 -6.73 -13.82
C CYS A 453 -14.45 -7.77 -12.80
N GLN A 454 -13.76 -7.33 -11.77
CA GLN A 454 -13.26 -8.21 -10.71
C GLN A 454 -14.37 -8.76 -9.81
N GLU A 455 -15.30 -7.90 -9.38
CA GLU A 455 -16.41 -8.29 -8.49
C GLU A 455 -17.39 -9.26 -9.14
N GLN A 456 -17.53 -9.21 -10.47
CA GLN A 456 -18.46 -10.05 -11.26
C GLN A 456 -17.73 -11.15 -12.06
N ARG A 457 -16.48 -11.44 -11.74
CA ARG A 457 -15.67 -12.45 -12.45
C ARG A 457 -16.38 -13.82 -12.44
N GLY A 458 -16.60 -14.38 -13.64
CA GLY A 458 -17.35 -15.61 -13.84
C GLY A 458 -18.87 -15.44 -13.98
N ASP A 459 -19.35 -14.21 -14.00
CA ASP A 459 -20.75 -13.79 -14.25
C ASP A 459 -20.84 -12.95 -15.54
N GLU A 460 -21.93 -12.25 -15.73
CA GLU A 460 -22.18 -11.37 -16.86
C GLU A 460 -22.17 -9.91 -16.42
N LEU A 461 -21.46 -9.05 -17.15
CA LEU A 461 -21.50 -7.60 -16.98
C LEU A 461 -22.41 -6.97 -18.04
N LYS A 462 -23.47 -6.28 -17.62
CA LYS A 462 -24.33 -5.52 -18.52
C LYS A 462 -23.84 -4.08 -18.59
N VAL A 463 -23.34 -3.67 -19.76
CA VAL A 463 -22.84 -2.32 -20.03
C VAL A 463 -23.85 -1.50 -20.80
N VAL A 464 -23.92 -0.20 -20.48
CA VAL A 464 -24.68 0.80 -21.25
C VAL A 464 -23.70 1.56 -22.12
N VAL A 465 -23.87 1.45 -23.42
CA VAL A 465 -22.99 2.00 -24.45
C VAL A 465 -23.73 3.04 -25.26
N LEU A 466 -23.12 4.18 -25.49
CA LEU A 466 -23.65 5.23 -26.38
C LEU A 466 -22.86 5.23 -27.69
N ARG A 467 -23.52 4.83 -28.77
CA ARG A 467 -23.02 4.91 -30.16
C ARG A 467 -23.78 5.97 -30.94
N GLY A 468 -23.09 7.03 -31.37
CA GLY A 468 -23.76 8.19 -31.93
C GLY A 468 -24.81 8.74 -30.93
N GLU A 469 -26.08 8.76 -31.30
CA GLU A 469 -27.20 9.19 -30.44
C GLU A 469 -28.02 8.02 -29.86
N ARG A 470 -27.60 6.79 -30.06
CA ARG A 470 -28.33 5.56 -29.65
C ARG A 470 -27.70 4.98 -28.42
N ASP A 471 -28.56 4.67 -27.45
CA ASP A 471 -28.17 3.91 -26.27
C ASP A 471 -28.33 2.41 -26.59
N LEU A 472 -27.29 1.66 -26.36
CA LEU A 472 -27.23 0.20 -26.54
C LEU A 472 -26.94 -0.44 -25.18
N VAL A 473 -27.58 -1.54 -24.89
CA VAL A 473 -27.25 -2.34 -23.69
C VAL A 473 -26.66 -3.67 -24.18
N GLY A 474 -25.42 -3.91 -23.83
CA GLY A 474 -24.73 -5.14 -24.14
C GLY A 474 -24.50 -5.98 -22.88
N THR A 475 -24.56 -7.31 -23.01
CA THR A 475 -24.21 -8.25 -21.94
C THR A 475 -22.89 -8.92 -22.30
N ILE A 476 -21.86 -8.68 -21.50
CA ILE A 476 -20.50 -9.20 -21.70
C ILE A 476 -20.27 -10.35 -20.73
N PRO A 477 -19.99 -11.56 -21.19
CA PRO A 477 -19.58 -12.65 -20.31
C PRO A 477 -18.17 -12.37 -19.77
N LEU A 478 -18.00 -12.44 -18.45
CA LEU A 478 -16.69 -12.29 -17.81
C LEU A 478 -16.07 -13.68 -17.61
N THR A 479 -14.91 -13.89 -18.20
CA THR A 479 -14.17 -15.16 -18.02
C THR A 479 -13.75 -15.35 -16.56
N LYS A 480 -13.79 -16.61 -16.07
CA LYS A 480 -13.37 -17.00 -14.72
C LYS A 480 -11.91 -16.75 -14.43
#